data_68f2f6796f74ad94121560c620e37401
#
_entry.id   68f2f6796f74ad94121560c620e37401
#
_cell.length_a   1.000
_cell.length_b   1.000
_cell.length_c   1.000
_cell.angle_alpha   90.00
_cell.angle_beta   90.00
_cell.angle_gamma   90.00
#
_symmetry.space_group_name_H-M   'P 1'
#
loop_
_entity.id
_entity.type
_entity.pdbx_description
1 polymer ?
#
loop_
_entity_poly.entity_id
_entity_poly.type
_entity_poly.pdbx_seq_one_letter_code
_entity_poly.pdbx_strand_id
1 'polypeptide(L)'
;MAQTTIPLKHGFVTGKGTVDETRHIEVTLRELDSRDVVESQLAAERVVIGDNGKAVAYCSEVLMGLELLRRQILKVGEIPGPLSIKQLYSFHPEDLELLSSQASSLDDMLSGTSSRGRSDAAGDGSQ
;
A
#
# COMPACT_ATOMS: atom_id res chain seq x y z
N MET A 1 8.29 -9.56 11.90
CA MET A 1 7.28 -8.89 11.08
C MET A 1 6.65 -9.85 10.12
N ALA A 2 5.34 -9.76 9.96
CA ALA A 2 4.64 -10.62 9.02
C ALA A 2 4.97 -10.19 7.58
N GLN A 3 5.21 -11.19 6.76
CA GLN A 3 5.49 -11.01 5.33
C GLN A 3 4.69 -12.03 4.55
N THR A 4 4.35 -11.70 3.32
CA THR A 4 3.70 -12.62 2.42
C THR A 4 4.20 -12.37 1.00
N THR A 5 4.36 -13.44 0.23
CA THR A 5 4.81 -13.36 -1.15
C THR A 5 3.65 -13.70 -2.06
N ILE A 6 3.43 -12.86 -3.05
CA ILE A 6 2.28 -12.95 -3.94
C ILE A 6 2.77 -13.09 -5.37
N PRO A 7 2.27 -14.10 -6.12
CA PRO A 7 2.62 -14.21 -7.53
C PRO A 7 1.84 -13.19 -8.35
N LEU A 8 2.52 -12.56 -9.30
CA LEU A 8 1.89 -11.63 -10.23
C LEU A 8 1.39 -12.39 -11.45
N LYS A 9 0.28 -11.92 -11.99
CA LYS A 9 -0.32 -12.53 -13.16
C LYS A 9 0.40 -12.10 -14.45
N HIS A 10 0.76 -10.83 -14.52
CA HIS A 10 1.40 -10.26 -15.71
C HIS A 10 2.87 -9.97 -15.51
N GLY A 11 3.27 -9.71 -14.28
CA GLY A 11 4.65 -9.43 -13.94
C GLY A 11 4.99 -7.95 -13.99
N PHE A 12 6.12 -7.61 -13.39
CA PHE A 12 6.66 -6.26 -13.36
C PHE A 12 7.94 -6.27 -14.20
N VAL A 13 7.95 -5.52 -15.29
CA VAL A 13 9.06 -5.55 -16.24
C VAL A 13 9.99 -4.37 -16.02
N THR A 14 11.29 -4.67 -15.92
CA THR A 14 12.34 -3.65 -15.83
C THR A 14 13.25 -3.76 -17.04
N GLY A 15 13.87 -2.64 -17.42
CA GLY A 15 14.76 -2.60 -18.57
C GLY A 15 14.04 -2.87 -19.87
N LYS A 16 12.78 -2.52 -19.96
CA LYS A 16 11.96 -2.79 -21.14
C LYS A 16 12.60 -2.26 -22.40
N GLY A 17 12.69 -3.13 -23.41
CA GLY A 17 13.27 -2.77 -24.70
C GLY A 17 14.79 -2.85 -24.73
N THR A 18 15.42 -3.29 -23.65
CA THR A 18 16.88 -3.43 -23.56
C THR A 18 17.26 -4.91 -23.43
N VAL A 19 18.56 -5.18 -23.51
CA VAL A 19 19.06 -6.55 -23.31
C VAL A 19 18.90 -7.01 -21.87
N ASP A 20 18.70 -6.09 -20.94
CA ASP A 20 18.53 -6.40 -19.52
C ASP A 20 17.06 -6.49 -19.12
N GLU A 21 16.16 -6.54 -20.09
CA GLU A 21 14.73 -6.65 -19.79
C GLU A 21 14.47 -7.87 -18.93
N THR A 22 13.84 -7.64 -17.79
CA THR A 22 13.54 -8.68 -16.82
C THR A 22 12.09 -8.58 -16.37
N ARG A 23 11.43 -9.72 -16.31
CA ARG A 23 10.05 -9.79 -15.81
C ARG A 23 10.08 -10.40 -14.42
N HIS A 24 9.64 -9.63 -13.44
CA HIS A 24 9.56 -10.08 -12.05
C HIS A 24 8.13 -10.55 -11.80
N ILE A 25 7.98 -11.75 -11.27
CA ILE A 25 6.66 -12.37 -11.13
C ILE A 25 6.21 -12.55 -9.67
N GLU A 26 7.01 -12.08 -8.73
CA GLU A 26 6.65 -12.18 -7.31
C GLU A 26 6.87 -10.86 -6.61
N VAL A 27 5.95 -10.56 -5.69
CA VAL A 27 6.05 -9.39 -4.82
C VAL A 27 5.94 -9.86 -3.39
N THR A 28 6.85 -9.40 -2.54
CA THR A 28 6.78 -9.67 -1.11
C THR A 28 6.25 -8.43 -0.41
N LEU A 29 5.18 -8.60 0.33
CA LEU A 29 4.56 -7.55 1.13
C LEU A 29 4.96 -7.73 2.59
N ARG A 30 5.03 -6.62 3.32
CA ARG A 30 5.29 -6.63 4.76
C ARG A 30 4.19 -5.89 5.48
N GLU A 31 4.07 -6.10 6.78
CA GLU A 31 3.15 -5.29 7.56
C GLU A 31 3.71 -3.87 7.71
N LEU A 32 2.79 -2.93 7.88
CA LEU A 32 3.13 -1.52 8.05
C LEU A 32 3.28 -1.21 9.53
N ASP A 33 4.14 -0.25 9.86
CA ASP A 33 4.26 0.27 11.22
C ASP A 33 3.64 1.67 11.28
N SER A 34 3.64 2.24 12.49
CA SER A 34 3.04 3.56 12.69
C SER A 34 3.71 4.65 11.87
N ARG A 35 5.01 4.55 11.70
CA ARG A 35 5.76 5.52 10.89
C ARG A 35 5.31 5.49 9.44
N ASP A 36 5.14 4.29 8.89
CA ASP A 36 4.66 4.13 7.51
C ASP A 36 3.31 4.80 7.33
N VAL A 37 2.40 4.61 8.28
CA VAL A 37 1.05 5.17 8.20
C VAL A 37 1.10 6.70 8.26
N VAL A 38 1.85 7.25 9.22
CA VAL A 38 1.95 8.71 9.36
C VAL A 38 2.62 9.34 8.15
N GLU A 39 3.70 8.76 7.67
CA GLU A 39 4.39 9.29 6.47
C GLU A 39 3.50 9.22 5.24
N SER A 40 2.69 8.17 5.14
CA SER A 40 1.74 8.05 4.03
C SER A 40 0.66 9.13 4.11
N GLN A 41 0.17 9.42 5.30
CA GLN A 41 -0.82 10.48 5.50
C GLN A 41 -0.25 11.84 5.09
N LEU A 42 0.97 12.12 5.52
CA LEU A 42 1.62 13.38 5.18
C LEU A 42 1.84 13.50 3.66
N ALA A 43 2.25 12.41 3.03
CA ALA A 43 2.48 12.39 1.58
C ALA A 43 1.18 12.53 0.80
N ALA A 44 0.06 12.09 1.37
CA ALA A 44 -1.25 12.12 0.70
C ALA A 44 -2.03 13.41 0.98
N GLU A 45 -1.48 14.29 1.82
CA GLU A 45 -2.16 15.52 2.15
C GLU A 45 -2.18 16.49 0.96
N ARG A 46 -3.31 17.13 0.75
CA ARG A 46 -3.49 18.13 -0.30
C ARG A 46 -4.19 19.34 0.28
N VAL A 47 -3.94 20.48 -0.33
CA VAL A 47 -4.55 21.73 0.08
C VAL A 47 -5.34 22.31 -1.09
N VAL A 48 -6.56 22.69 -0.83
CA VAL A 48 -7.40 23.36 -1.81
C VAL A 48 -7.86 24.69 -1.23
N ILE A 49 -8.18 25.63 -2.11
CA ILE A 49 -8.74 26.93 -1.70
C ILE A 49 -10.24 26.82 -1.83
N GLY A 50 -10.94 27.02 -0.72
CA GLY A 50 -12.39 26.97 -0.70
C GLY A 50 -13.02 28.23 -1.29
N ASP A 51 -14.34 28.20 -1.41
CA ASP A 51 -15.11 29.33 -1.98
C ASP A 51 -14.92 30.60 -1.16
N ASN A 52 -14.65 30.45 0.11
CA ASN A 52 -14.43 31.60 1.01
C ASN A 52 -12.99 32.14 0.95
N GLY A 53 -12.17 31.60 0.05
CA GLY A 53 -10.78 32.02 -0.10
C GLY A 53 -9.83 31.42 0.92
N LYS A 54 -10.31 30.55 1.78
CA LYS A 54 -9.49 29.91 2.81
C LYS A 54 -8.93 28.60 2.33
N ALA A 55 -7.70 28.30 2.76
CA ALA A 55 -7.06 27.03 2.46
C ALA A 55 -7.65 25.93 3.33
N VAL A 56 -7.92 24.79 2.73
CA VAL A 56 -8.43 23.62 3.43
C VAL A 56 -7.52 22.43 3.10
N ALA A 57 -7.00 21.77 4.13
CA ALA A 57 -6.18 20.59 3.97
C ALA A 57 -7.06 19.35 4.05
N TYR A 58 -6.77 18.36 3.21
CA TYR A 58 -7.47 17.07 3.24
C TYR A 58 -6.51 15.97 2.82
N CYS A 59 -6.85 14.73 3.19
CA CYS A 59 -6.07 13.57 2.80
C CYS A 59 -6.74 12.90 1.61
N SER A 60 -6.00 12.77 0.50
CA SER A 60 -6.51 12.08 -0.68
C SER A 60 -6.55 10.59 -0.42
N GLU A 61 -7.75 9.98 -0.45
CA GLU A 61 -7.90 8.54 -0.22
C GLU A 61 -7.16 7.71 -1.26
N VAL A 62 -7.22 8.14 -2.51
CA VAL A 62 -6.54 7.42 -3.60
C VAL A 62 -5.03 7.44 -3.37
N LEU A 63 -4.50 8.63 -3.10
CA LEU A 63 -3.07 8.77 -2.89
C LEU A 63 -2.62 8.07 -1.61
N MET A 64 -3.44 8.13 -0.57
CA MET A 64 -3.16 7.41 0.69
C MET A 64 -2.99 5.91 0.43
N GLY A 65 -3.91 5.33 -0.35
CA GLY A 65 -3.82 3.92 -0.71
C GLY A 65 -2.54 3.59 -1.45
N LEU A 66 -2.15 4.44 -2.39
CA LEU A 66 -0.92 4.24 -3.15
C LEU A 66 0.33 4.40 -2.27
N GLU A 67 0.32 5.39 -1.37
CA GLU A 67 1.45 5.63 -0.47
C GLU A 67 1.64 4.46 0.50
N LEU A 68 0.55 3.92 1.01
CA LEU A 68 0.60 2.75 1.88
C LEU A 68 1.10 1.53 1.14
N LEU A 69 0.57 1.29 -0.06
CA LEU A 69 0.95 0.12 -0.85
C LEU A 69 2.43 0.14 -1.21
N ARG A 70 2.95 1.27 -1.68
CA ARG A 70 4.35 1.34 -2.07
C ARG A 70 5.30 1.05 -0.90
N ARG A 71 4.91 1.46 0.32
CA ARG A 71 5.70 1.19 1.53
C ARG A 71 5.54 -0.24 2.00
N GLN A 72 4.40 -0.86 1.70
CA GLN A 72 4.14 -2.23 2.08
C GLN A 72 4.88 -3.24 1.20
N ILE A 73 5.31 -2.82 0.01
CA ILE A 73 6.09 -3.66 -0.88
C ILE A 73 7.53 -3.72 -0.37
N LEU A 74 7.91 -4.88 0.13
CA LEU A 74 9.28 -5.11 0.62
C LEU A 74 10.23 -5.28 -0.55
N LYS A 75 9.80 -6.03 -1.56
CA LYS A 75 10.60 -6.23 -2.78
C LYS A 75 9.72 -6.76 -3.91
N VAL A 76 10.14 -6.52 -5.13
CA VAL A 76 9.53 -7.05 -6.34
C VAL A 76 10.61 -7.89 -7.02
N GLY A 77 10.51 -9.22 -6.92
CA GLY A 77 11.59 -10.08 -7.36
C GLY A 77 12.86 -9.72 -6.62
N GLU A 78 13.86 -9.26 -7.35
CA GLU A 78 15.13 -8.84 -6.78
C GLU A 78 15.20 -7.33 -6.48
N ILE A 79 14.16 -6.58 -6.84
CA ILE A 79 14.15 -5.12 -6.66
C ILE A 79 13.70 -4.79 -5.25
N PRO A 80 14.55 -4.12 -4.45
CA PRO A 80 14.15 -3.76 -3.09
C PRO A 80 13.14 -2.62 -3.09
N GLY A 81 12.22 -2.68 -2.14
CA GLY A 81 11.29 -1.58 -1.90
C GLY A 81 11.86 -0.58 -0.91
N PRO A 82 11.11 0.43 -0.57
CA PRO A 82 9.77 0.70 -1.12
C PRO A 82 9.83 1.21 -2.57
N LEU A 83 8.74 1.01 -3.29
CA LEU A 83 8.65 1.51 -4.65
C LEU A 83 8.19 2.97 -4.65
N SER A 84 8.42 3.65 -5.77
CA SER A 84 7.86 4.99 -5.97
C SER A 84 6.44 4.87 -6.52
N ILE A 85 5.68 5.96 -6.44
CA ILE A 85 4.35 6.01 -7.05
C ILE A 85 4.45 5.72 -8.55
N LYS A 86 5.48 6.26 -9.19
CA LYS A 86 5.70 6.05 -10.62
C LYS A 86 5.91 4.58 -10.94
N GLN A 87 6.64 3.87 -10.09
CA GLN A 87 6.84 2.43 -10.28
C GLN A 87 5.54 1.65 -10.10
N LEU A 88 4.66 2.09 -9.21
CA LEU A 88 3.35 1.45 -9.05
C LEU A 88 2.53 1.55 -10.34
N TYR A 89 2.66 2.64 -11.07
CA TYR A 89 1.95 2.80 -12.34
C TYR A 89 2.43 1.84 -13.41
N SER A 90 3.60 1.23 -13.23
CA SER A 90 4.16 0.28 -14.20
C SER A 90 3.57 -1.12 -14.08
N PHE A 91 2.84 -1.40 -13.01
CA PHE A 91 2.17 -2.69 -12.88
C PHE A 91 0.97 -2.76 -13.82
N HIS A 92 0.68 -3.96 -14.30
CA HIS A 92 -0.57 -4.19 -15.01
C HIS A 92 -1.72 -3.92 -14.03
N PRO A 93 -2.83 -3.31 -14.50
CA PRO A 93 -3.95 -3.00 -13.59
C PRO A 93 -4.44 -4.18 -12.77
N GLU A 94 -4.48 -5.38 -13.35
CA GLU A 94 -4.91 -6.57 -12.62
C GLU A 94 -3.95 -6.91 -11.50
N ASP A 95 -2.64 -6.76 -11.74
CA ASP A 95 -1.64 -7.02 -10.72
C ASP A 95 -1.68 -5.98 -9.62
N LEU A 96 -1.87 -4.71 -9.98
CA LEU A 96 -1.97 -3.64 -9.00
C LEU A 96 -3.19 -3.85 -8.10
N GLU A 97 -4.31 -4.25 -8.69
CA GLU A 97 -5.52 -4.55 -7.93
C GLU A 97 -5.30 -5.74 -6.99
N LEU A 98 -4.63 -6.77 -7.49
CA LEU A 98 -4.30 -7.93 -6.67
C LEU A 98 -3.43 -7.54 -5.48
N LEU A 99 -2.41 -6.73 -5.72
CA LEU A 99 -1.53 -6.26 -4.65
C LEU A 99 -2.29 -5.43 -3.62
N SER A 100 -3.14 -4.52 -4.09
CA SER A 100 -3.94 -3.68 -3.20
C SER A 100 -4.86 -4.53 -2.32
N SER A 101 -5.49 -5.53 -2.91
CA SER A 101 -6.38 -6.45 -2.21
C SER A 101 -5.63 -7.25 -1.17
N GLN A 102 -4.47 -7.80 -1.53
CA GLN A 102 -3.67 -8.62 -0.62
C GLN A 102 -3.06 -7.77 0.50
N ALA A 103 -2.65 -6.55 0.18
CA ALA A 103 -2.12 -5.62 1.18
C ALA A 103 -3.18 -5.28 2.21
N SER A 104 -4.39 -5.01 1.75
CA SER A 104 -5.54 -4.73 2.61
C SER A 104 -5.86 -5.92 3.50
N SER A 105 -5.81 -7.11 2.92
CA SER A 105 -6.07 -8.35 3.64
C SER A 105 -5.06 -8.58 4.75
N LEU A 106 -3.81 -8.30 4.49
CA LEU A 106 -2.76 -8.44 5.49
C LEU A 106 -2.99 -7.48 6.66
N ASP A 107 -3.31 -6.22 6.35
CA ASP A 107 -3.62 -5.21 7.36
C ASP A 107 -4.87 -5.59 8.16
N ASP A 108 -5.90 -6.08 7.48
CA ASP A 108 -7.15 -6.47 8.12
C ASP A 108 -6.94 -7.62 9.09
N MET A 109 -6.12 -8.58 8.74
CA MET A 109 -5.78 -9.70 9.63
C MET A 109 -5.15 -9.20 10.92
N LEU A 110 -4.19 -8.29 10.81
CA LEU A 110 -3.49 -7.75 11.96
C LEU A 110 -4.43 -6.87 12.79
N SER A 111 -5.16 -5.98 12.13
CA SER A 111 -6.13 -5.11 12.79
C SER A 111 -7.26 -5.92 13.41
N GLY A 112 -7.75 -6.93 12.71
CA GLY A 112 -8.80 -7.79 13.18
C GLY A 112 -8.43 -8.51 14.45
N THR A 113 -7.21 -9.01 14.54
CA THR A 113 -6.70 -9.67 15.73
C THR A 113 -6.64 -8.70 16.89
N SER A 114 -6.11 -7.51 16.68
CA SER A 114 -6.04 -6.47 17.70
C SER A 114 -7.44 -5.99 18.10
N SER A 115 -8.30 -5.78 17.12
CA SER A 115 -9.66 -5.32 17.36
C SER A 115 -10.48 -6.31 18.15
N ARG A 116 -10.33 -7.59 17.84
CA ARG A 116 -11.05 -8.62 18.58
C ARG A 116 -10.67 -8.60 20.07
N GLY A 117 -9.39 -8.44 20.35
CA GLY A 117 -8.94 -8.33 21.74
C GLY A 117 -9.57 -7.13 22.42
N ARG A 118 -9.57 -5.99 21.78
CA ARG A 118 -10.15 -4.78 22.34
C ARG A 118 -11.68 -4.84 22.41
N SER A 119 -12.30 -5.41 21.39
CA SER A 119 -13.74 -5.53 21.36
C SER A 119 -14.25 -6.42 22.48
N ASP A 120 -13.57 -7.51 22.73
CA ASP A 120 -13.91 -8.40 23.82
C ASP A 120 -13.80 -7.68 25.15
N ALA A 121 -12.76 -6.88 25.31
CA ALA A 121 -12.58 -6.10 26.52
C ALA A 121 -13.67 -5.04 26.69
N ALA A 122 -14.10 -4.45 25.58
CA ALA A 122 -15.14 -3.44 25.61
C ALA A 122 -16.51 -4.06 25.79
N GLY A 123 -16.56 -5.36 25.66
CA GLY A 123 -17.82 -6.03 25.74
C GLY A 123 -18.68 -5.74 24.57
N ASP A 124 -18.36 -5.45 23.64
CA ASP A 124 -19.04 -5.16 22.49
C ASP A 124 -20.17 -4.56 22.55
N GLY A 125 -19.99 -4.33 23.24
CA GLY A 125 -21.01 -3.62 23.27
C GLY A 125 -20.83 -2.72 22.34
N SER A 126 -20.46 -2.84 22.15
CA SER A 126 -20.64 -2.06 21.55
C SER A 126 -21.33 -1.96 20.98
N GLN A 127 -21.26 -2.22 21.30
CA GLN A 127 -21.85 -1.92 20.97
C GLN A 127 -22.32 -1.42 20.91
#